data_9be03f8db7a2000120ae6abff720c5d9
#
_entry.id   9be03f8db7a2000120ae6abff720c5d9
#
_cell.length_a   1.000
_cell.length_b   1.000
_cell.length_c   1.000
_cell.angle_alpha   90.00
_cell.angle_beta   90.00
_cell.angle_gamma   90.00
#
_symmetry.space_group_name_H-M   'P 1'
#
loop_
_entity.id
_entity.type
_entity.pdbx_description
1 polymer ?
#
loop_
_entity_poly.entity_id
_entity_poly.type
_entity_poly.pdbx_seq_one_letter_code
_entity_poly.pdbx_strand_id
1 'polypeptide(L)'
;MKAPARLAALVLTLSVGCLVLLYTGCKQEKPAEPLPSLAPPPLPKVVAESGGAEGGAFQVAPAEVYGEPVPDKVLRLELAGEAVRLGEERFVGSRPEDQARLRERIKEQRVLLVPDADTFLAQTSELFATLRESAREVWLLHPDAPVAYRLVVRDEQCFQAWLAEVAPGKLRIIQRQDGFELTTSVGKLPGPDANGPSIPVRGGKQDIATLRTGLGKLKGRFTTSEDLCLVPSFGTELAQAARALSGVYVAPGEPLFETLCFIYPTPKAPGAGPPAGQ
;
A
#
# COMPACT_ATOMS: atom_id res chain seq x y z
N MET A 1 -17.22 -68.67 -24.06
CA MET A 1 -17.61 -67.33 -24.53
C MET A 1 -16.85 -66.32 -23.71
N LYS A 2 -15.93 -65.60 -24.40
CA LYS A 2 -14.98 -64.63 -23.79
C LYS A 2 -15.61 -63.25 -23.72
N ALA A 3 -15.62 -62.59 -22.59
CA ALA A 3 -15.95 -61.17 -22.42
C ALA A 3 -14.67 -60.37 -22.11
N PRO A 4 -14.51 -59.16 -22.64
CA PRO A 4 -13.21 -58.46 -22.66
C PRO A 4 -13.04 -57.56 -21.42
N ALA A 5 -11.87 -57.67 -20.84
CA ALA A 5 -11.31 -56.72 -19.92
C ALA A 5 -10.75 -55.53 -20.69
N ARG A 6 -11.38 -54.34 -20.64
CA ARG A 6 -10.79 -53.04 -21.04
C ARG A 6 -11.72 -51.90 -20.55
N LEU A 7 -11.61 -51.49 -19.29
CA LEU A 7 -12.23 -50.23 -18.79
C LEU A 7 -11.73 -49.90 -17.39
N ALA A 8 -10.40 -49.88 -17.18
CA ALA A 8 -9.86 -49.48 -15.86
C ALA A 8 -8.57 -48.65 -15.95
N ALA A 9 -8.32 -47.97 -17.07
CA ALA A 9 -7.04 -47.22 -17.25
C ALA A 9 -7.24 -45.73 -17.60
N LEU A 10 -8.41 -45.14 -17.41
CA LEU A 10 -8.65 -43.73 -17.83
C LEU A 10 -9.09 -42.77 -16.72
N VAL A 11 -8.97 -43.11 -15.43
CA VAL A 11 -9.37 -42.24 -14.33
C VAL A 11 -8.19 -41.75 -13.49
N LEU A 12 -6.96 -42.15 -13.74
CA LEU A 12 -5.81 -41.80 -12.86
C LEU A 12 -4.92 -40.67 -13.42
N THR A 13 -5.24 -40.04 -14.52
CA THR A 13 -4.39 -38.98 -15.13
C THR A 13 -4.97 -37.56 -14.98
N LEU A 14 -6.11 -37.38 -14.36
CA LEU A 14 -6.76 -36.05 -14.19
C LEU A 14 -6.56 -35.40 -12.82
N SER A 15 -5.92 -36.06 -11.86
CA SER A 15 -5.77 -35.54 -10.49
C SER A 15 -4.44 -34.83 -10.21
N VAL A 16 -3.48 -34.81 -11.12
CA VAL A 16 -2.17 -34.16 -10.90
C VAL A 16 -2.09 -32.76 -11.55
N GLY A 17 -3.02 -32.42 -12.44
CA GLY A 17 -3.02 -31.15 -13.17
C GLY A 17 -3.58 -29.93 -12.42
N CYS A 18 -4.28 -30.12 -11.30
CA CYS A 18 -5.02 -29.03 -10.64
C CYS A 18 -4.29 -28.39 -9.45
N LEU A 19 -3.09 -28.87 -9.07
CA LEU A 19 -2.37 -28.37 -7.89
C LEU A 19 -1.26 -27.35 -8.22
N VAL A 20 -1.06 -26.99 -9.48
CA VAL A 20 0.04 -26.08 -9.88
C VAL A 20 -0.43 -24.67 -10.21
N LEU A 21 -1.75 -24.39 -10.22
CA LEU A 21 -2.28 -23.08 -10.66
C LEU A 21 -2.61 -22.09 -9.53
N LEU A 22 -2.30 -22.40 -8.26
CA LEU A 22 -2.58 -21.49 -7.14
C LEU A 22 -1.37 -20.66 -6.66
N TYR A 23 -0.21 -20.73 -7.33
CA TYR A 23 1.01 -20.05 -6.87
C TYR A 23 1.49 -18.86 -7.74
N THR A 24 0.70 -18.38 -8.69
CA THR A 24 1.16 -17.31 -9.59
C THR A 24 0.70 -15.89 -9.23
N GLY A 25 0.28 -15.64 -7.99
CA GLY A 25 -0.28 -14.35 -7.60
C GLY A 25 0.72 -13.26 -7.17
N CYS A 26 1.86 -13.63 -6.62
CA CYS A 26 2.92 -12.69 -6.23
C CYS A 26 4.15 -12.97 -7.09
N LYS A 27 4.52 -12.03 -7.98
CA LYS A 27 5.79 -12.14 -8.72
C LYS A 27 6.92 -12.22 -7.70
N GLN A 28 7.57 -13.38 -7.60
CA GLN A 28 8.75 -13.60 -6.81
C GLN A 28 9.91 -12.87 -7.48
N GLU A 29 10.35 -11.76 -6.91
CA GLU A 29 11.62 -11.14 -7.29
C GLU A 29 12.76 -12.05 -6.85
N LYS A 30 13.81 -12.10 -7.67
CA LYS A 30 14.99 -12.96 -7.49
C LYS A 30 15.64 -12.76 -6.12
N PRO A 31 16.05 -13.82 -5.39
CA PRO A 31 16.73 -13.68 -4.12
C PRO A 31 18.03 -12.84 -4.25
N ALA A 32 18.17 -11.82 -3.44
CA ALA A 32 19.40 -11.06 -3.33
C ALA A 32 20.44 -11.84 -2.50
N GLU A 33 21.71 -11.75 -2.89
CA GLU A 33 22.82 -12.38 -2.18
C GLU A 33 22.94 -11.87 -0.73
N PRO A 34 23.31 -12.71 0.24
CA PRO A 34 23.42 -12.31 1.63
C PRO A 34 24.59 -11.34 1.84
N LEU A 35 24.28 -10.13 2.30
CA LEU A 35 25.25 -9.12 2.69
C LEU A 35 25.85 -9.42 4.07
N PRO A 36 27.14 -9.07 4.32
CA PRO A 36 27.78 -9.30 5.61
C PRO A 36 27.12 -8.50 6.74
N SER A 37 26.87 -9.19 7.85
CA SER A 37 26.31 -8.63 9.07
C SER A 37 27.23 -7.55 9.66
N LEU A 38 26.87 -6.29 9.47
CA LEU A 38 27.48 -5.16 10.18
C LEU A 38 26.65 -4.84 11.42
N ALA A 39 27.27 -4.90 12.58
CA ALA A 39 26.66 -4.47 13.83
C ALA A 39 26.17 -3.02 13.72
N PRO A 40 24.97 -2.69 14.21
CA PRO A 40 24.43 -1.33 14.10
C PRO A 40 25.30 -0.35 14.90
N PRO A 41 25.63 0.83 14.32
CA PRO A 41 26.32 1.87 15.05
C PRO A 41 25.45 2.40 16.21
N PRO A 42 26.04 2.82 17.33
CA PRO A 42 25.34 3.34 18.50
C PRO A 42 24.54 4.59 18.11
N LEU A 43 23.30 4.65 18.61
CA LEU A 43 22.39 5.78 18.41
C LEU A 43 23.02 7.08 18.98
N PRO A 44 22.99 8.20 18.24
CA PRO A 44 23.37 9.49 18.80
C PRO A 44 22.40 9.86 19.93
N LYS A 45 22.97 10.21 21.10
CA LYS A 45 22.20 10.78 22.22
C LYS A 45 21.59 12.10 21.76
N VAL A 46 20.27 12.17 21.68
CA VAL A 46 19.55 13.43 21.50
C VAL A 46 19.68 14.21 22.80
N VAL A 47 20.47 15.26 22.78
CA VAL A 47 20.49 16.25 23.86
C VAL A 47 19.19 17.04 23.71
N ALA A 48 18.30 16.90 24.68
CA ALA A 48 17.10 17.72 24.78
C ALA A 48 17.53 19.14 25.23
N GLU A 49 17.62 20.07 24.28
CA GLU A 49 17.66 21.48 24.63
C GLU A 49 16.27 21.92 25.08
N SER A 50 16.14 22.15 26.40
CA SER A 50 14.96 22.75 27.01
C SER A 50 14.97 24.25 26.75
N GLY A 51 14.45 24.68 25.59
CA GLY A 51 14.15 26.08 25.31
C GLY A 51 12.76 26.44 25.84
N GLY A 52 12.69 27.44 26.72
CA GLY A 52 11.50 27.90 27.40
C GLY A 52 10.37 28.32 26.45
N ALA A 53 9.17 27.92 26.82
CA ALA A 53 7.95 28.21 26.11
C ALA A 53 7.44 29.63 26.40
N GLU A 54 7.41 30.49 25.40
CA GLU A 54 6.45 31.55 25.30
C GLU A 54 5.38 31.15 24.28
N GLY A 55 4.10 31.17 24.73
CA GLY A 55 2.96 30.64 24.00
C GLY A 55 2.55 31.49 22.78
N GLY A 56 3.28 31.40 21.72
CA GLY A 56 2.85 31.77 20.37
C GLY A 56 2.17 30.58 19.73
N ALA A 57 0.94 30.73 19.26
CA ALA A 57 0.31 29.72 18.42
C ALA A 57 1.17 29.52 17.16
N PHE A 58 2.00 28.47 17.17
CA PHE A 58 2.74 28.07 15.97
C PHE A 58 1.73 27.67 14.89
N GLN A 59 1.45 28.56 13.96
CA GLN A 59 0.87 28.19 12.69
C GLN A 59 1.90 27.35 11.94
N VAL A 60 1.74 26.04 12.02
CA VAL A 60 2.50 25.12 11.16
C VAL A 60 2.16 25.49 9.73
N ALA A 61 3.13 26.00 8.99
CA ALA A 61 2.94 26.23 7.56
C ALA A 61 2.45 24.92 6.91
N PRO A 62 1.45 24.96 6.03
CA PRO A 62 0.98 23.76 5.36
C PRO A 62 2.17 23.08 4.69
N ALA A 63 2.34 21.78 4.95
CA ALA A 63 3.41 21.03 4.32
C ALA A 63 3.24 21.09 2.81
N GLU A 64 4.31 21.43 2.10
CA GLU A 64 4.29 21.41 0.64
C GLU A 64 3.94 20.01 0.15
N VAL A 65 3.03 19.96 -0.83
CA VAL A 65 2.58 18.70 -1.43
C VAL A 65 3.50 18.36 -2.59
N TYR A 66 4.18 17.22 -2.49
CA TYR A 66 5.02 16.71 -3.54
C TYR A 66 4.46 15.38 -4.08
N GLY A 67 4.80 15.08 -5.32
CA GLY A 67 4.40 13.89 -6.05
C GLY A 67 4.88 13.98 -7.50
N GLU A 68 4.49 13.01 -8.31
CA GLU A 68 4.74 13.01 -9.74
C GLU A 68 3.63 13.79 -10.48
N PRO A 69 3.94 14.39 -11.65
CA PRO A 69 2.89 14.92 -12.52
C PRO A 69 1.89 13.81 -12.88
N VAL A 70 0.61 14.15 -12.96
CA VAL A 70 -0.40 13.20 -13.44
C VAL A 70 0.00 12.71 -14.82
N PRO A 71 0.16 11.38 -15.02
CA PRO A 71 0.63 10.87 -16.31
C PRO A 71 -0.40 11.09 -17.42
N ASP A 72 0.10 11.32 -18.65
CA ASP A 72 -0.75 11.40 -19.81
C ASP A 72 -1.41 10.04 -20.14
N LYS A 73 -2.57 10.09 -20.79
CA LYS A 73 -3.28 8.90 -21.29
C LYS A 73 -3.56 7.86 -20.19
N VAL A 74 -4.22 8.30 -19.13
CA VAL A 74 -4.71 7.46 -18.04
C VAL A 74 -6.22 7.32 -18.07
N LEU A 75 -6.74 6.15 -17.66
CA LEU A 75 -8.15 6.00 -17.32
C LEU A 75 -8.39 6.56 -15.92
N ARG A 76 -9.26 7.55 -15.81
CA ARG A 76 -9.62 8.16 -14.52
C ARG A 76 -10.78 7.37 -13.92
N LEU A 77 -10.57 6.76 -12.78
CA LEU A 77 -11.59 6.13 -11.96
C LEU A 77 -11.91 7.03 -10.77
N GLU A 78 -13.07 7.65 -10.79
CA GLU A 78 -13.57 8.47 -9.69
C GLU A 78 -14.23 7.58 -8.66
N LEU A 79 -13.76 7.66 -7.41
CA LEU A 79 -14.32 6.88 -6.31
C LEU A 79 -15.55 7.58 -5.74
N ALA A 80 -16.52 6.77 -5.30
CA ALA A 80 -17.75 7.23 -4.66
C ALA A 80 -18.23 6.13 -3.69
N GLY A 81 -17.61 6.04 -2.52
CA GLY A 81 -17.81 4.97 -1.55
C GLY A 81 -17.42 3.60 -2.12
N GLU A 82 -18.36 2.64 -2.17
CA GLU A 82 -18.14 1.29 -2.74
C GLU A 82 -18.17 1.25 -4.28
N ALA A 83 -18.52 2.36 -4.92
CA ALA A 83 -18.63 2.43 -6.36
C ALA A 83 -17.47 3.23 -6.97
N VAL A 84 -17.18 2.94 -8.24
CA VAL A 84 -16.27 3.74 -9.08
C VAL A 84 -17.01 4.19 -10.33
N ARG A 85 -16.63 5.35 -10.84
CA ARG A 85 -17.11 5.88 -12.12
C ARG A 85 -15.95 5.98 -13.11
N LEU A 86 -16.22 5.57 -14.34
CA LEU A 86 -15.36 5.76 -15.50
C LEU A 86 -16.16 6.52 -16.56
N GLY A 87 -16.04 7.83 -16.58
CA GLY A 87 -16.92 8.69 -17.36
C GLY A 87 -18.38 8.56 -16.90
N GLU A 88 -19.27 8.15 -17.79
CA GLU A 88 -20.70 7.94 -17.52
C GLU A 88 -21.00 6.56 -16.86
N GLU A 89 -20.07 5.61 -16.97
CA GLU A 89 -20.26 4.25 -16.46
C GLU A 89 -19.99 4.20 -14.95
N ARG A 90 -20.88 3.49 -14.23
CA ARG A 90 -20.75 3.21 -12.81
C ARG A 90 -20.56 1.72 -12.57
N PHE A 91 -19.63 1.36 -11.70
CA PHE A 91 -19.33 -0.01 -11.30
C PHE A 91 -19.39 -0.10 -9.77
N VAL A 92 -20.04 -1.13 -9.25
CA VAL A 92 -20.11 -1.41 -7.81
C VAL A 92 -19.20 -2.59 -7.49
N GLY A 93 -18.20 -2.39 -6.62
CA GLY A 93 -17.17 -3.38 -6.34
C GLY A 93 -17.69 -4.72 -5.83
N SER A 94 -18.80 -4.73 -5.10
CA SER A 94 -19.45 -5.95 -4.59
C SER A 94 -20.24 -6.76 -5.62
N ARG A 95 -20.40 -6.27 -6.86
CA ARG A 95 -21.16 -6.95 -7.93
C ARG A 95 -20.22 -7.66 -8.91
N PRO A 96 -20.30 -9.00 -9.04
CA PRO A 96 -19.41 -9.76 -9.92
C PRO A 96 -19.45 -9.33 -11.41
N GLU A 97 -20.64 -8.97 -11.90
CA GLU A 97 -20.83 -8.47 -13.26
C GLU A 97 -20.16 -7.12 -13.51
N ASP A 98 -20.20 -6.22 -12.52
CA ASP A 98 -19.53 -4.93 -12.60
C ASP A 98 -18.00 -5.09 -12.48
N GLN A 99 -17.53 -6.00 -11.63
CA GLN A 99 -16.10 -6.35 -11.55
C GLN A 99 -15.59 -6.90 -12.89
N ALA A 100 -16.33 -7.81 -13.53
CA ALA A 100 -15.97 -8.38 -14.82
C ALA A 100 -15.88 -7.29 -15.91
N ARG A 101 -16.88 -6.40 -15.96
CA ARG A 101 -16.92 -5.27 -16.90
C ARG A 101 -15.76 -4.29 -16.63
N LEU A 102 -15.53 -3.93 -15.37
CA LEU A 102 -14.42 -3.05 -15.00
C LEU A 102 -13.08 -3.66 -15.39
N ARG A 103 -12.88 -4.97 -15.13
CA ARG A 103 -11.66 -5.70 -15.50
C ARG A 103 -11.34 -5.57 -16.99
N GLU A 104 -12.33 -5.74 -17.85
CA GLU A 104 -12.13 -5.57 -19.31
C GLU A 104 -11.80 -4.12 -19.70
N ARG A 105 -12.39 -3.13 -19.00
CA ARG A 105 -12.15 -1.70 -19.29
C ARG A 105 -10.75 -1.25 -18.90
N ILE A 106 -10.19 -1.79 -17.83
CA ILE A 106 -8.88 -1.39 -17.29
C ILE A 106 -7.72 -2.28 -17.73
N LYS A 107 -8.01 -3.34 -18.47
CA LYS A 107 -7.00 -4.33 -18.89
C LYS A 107 -5.86 -3.67 -19.64
N GLU A 108 -4.62 -3.90 -19.13
CA GLU A 108 -3.38 -3.33 -19.68
C GLU A 108 -3.37 -1.79 -19.76
N GLN A 109 -4.25 -1.11 -19.03
CA GLN A 109 -4.31 0.34 -19.00
C GLN A 109 -3.52 0.92 -17.81
N ARG A 110 -3.12 2.18 -17.93
CA ARG A 110 -2.74 3.03 -16.79
C ARG A 110 -4.00 3.56 -16.16
N VAL A 111 -4.17 3.36 -14.88
CA VAL A 111 -5.37 3.76 -14.14
C VAL A 111 -5.00 4.80 -13.09
N LEU A 112 -5.73 5.92 -13.10
CA LEU A 112 -5.64 6.97 -12.08
C LEU A 112 -6.87 6.91 -11.19
N LEU A 113 -6.67 6.55 -9.93
CA LEU A 113 -7.70 6.63 -8.89
C LEU A 113 -7.84 8.06 -8.41
N VAL A 114 -9.05 8.57 -8.45
CA VAL A 114 -9.41 9.89 -7.94
C VAL A 114 -10.21 9.67 -6.65
N PRO A 115 -9.61 9.84 -5.47
CA PRO A 115 -10.32 9.63 -4.21
C PRO A 115 -11.33 10.74 -3.97
N ASP A 116 -12.51 10.37 -3.45
CA ASP A 116 -13.42 11.31 -2.80
C ASP A 116 -13.10 11.45 -1.30
N ALA A 117 -13.86 12.29 -0.59
CA ALA A 117 -13.64 12.55 0.82
C ALA A 117 -14.16 11.41 1.72
N ASP A 118 -15.08 10.58 1.22
CA ASP A 118 -15.87 9.66 2.03
C ASP A 118 -15.56 8.17 1.76
N THR A 119 -14.66 7.87 0.83
CA THR A 119 -14.28 6.48 0.51
C THR A 119 -13.26 5.97 1.51
N PHE A 120 -13.66 4.99 2.31
CA PHE A 120 -12.76 4.28 3.23
C PHE A 120 -12.05 3.12 2.54
N LEU A 121 -10.82 2.84 2.94
CA LEU A 121 -10.01 1.77 2.36
C LEU A 121 -10.70 0.40 2.43
N ALA A 122 -11.44 0.12 3.52
CA ALA A 122 -12.21 -1.12 3.68
C ALA A 122 -13.24 -1.35 2.56
N GLN A 123 -13.74 -0.29 1.93
CA GLN A 123 -14.73 -0.35 0.85
C GLN A 123 -14.10 -0.60 -0.53
N THR A 124 -12.78 -0.46 -0.65
CA THR A 124 -12.06 -0.51 -1.93
C THR A 124 -11.33 -1.83 -2.20
N SER A 125 -11.48 -2.83 -1.32
CA SER A 125 -10.74 -4.09 -1.41
C SER A 125 -10.92 -4.81 -2.75
N GLU A 126 -12.16 -4.94 -3.23
CA GLU A 126 -12.49 -5.59 -4.51
C GLU A 126 -11.96 -4.79 -5.71
N LEU A 127 -12.02 -3.46 -5.62
CA LEU A 127 -11.44 -2.58 -6.64
C LEU A 127 -9.93 -2.78 -6.73
N PHE A 128 -9.21 -2.72 -5.61
CA PHE A 128 -7.76 -2.90 -5.61
C PHE A 128 -7.34 -4.30 -6.06
N ALA A 129 -8.11 -5.34 -5.73
CA ALA A 129 -7.88 -6.69 -6.26
C ALA A 129 -8.02 -6.71 -7.79
N THR A 130 -9.07 -6.10 -8.33
CA THR A 130 -9.30 -6.00 -9.77
C THR A 130 -8.19 -5.20 -10.48
N LEU A 131 -7.74 -4.09 -9.88
CA LEU A 131 -6.64 -3.26 -10.39
C LEU A 131 -5.33 -4.04 -10.44
N ARG A 132 -4.99 -4.74 -9.36
CA ARG A 132 -3.77 -5.56 -9.28
C ARG A 132 -3.71 -6.62 -10.36
N GLU A 133 -4.83 -7.26 -10.66
CA GLU A 133 -4.92 -8.33 -11.64
C GLU A 133 -4.87 -7.84 -13.09
N SER A 134 -5.39 -6.65 -13.37
CA SER A 134 -5.73 -6.25 -14.73
C SER A 134 -5.07 -4.96 -15.20
N ALA A 135 -4.82 -4.01 -14.33
CA ALA A 135 -4.20 -2.75 -14.72
C ALA A 135 -2.69 -2.92 -14.97
N ARG A 136 -2.17 -2.20 -15.95
CA ARG A 136 -0.73 -2.13 -16.21
C ARG A 136 0.01 -1.31 -15.14
N GLU A 137 -0.57 -0.19 -14.75
CA GLU A 137 -0.06 0.71 -13.73
C GLU A 137 -1.23 1.29 -12.93
N VAL A 138 -1.05 1.44 -11.63
CA VAL A 138 -2.02 2.08 -10.73
C VAL A 138 -1.43 3.35 -10.19
N TRP A 139 -2.18 4.43 -10.32
CA TRP A 139 -1.84 5.75 -9.82
C TRP A 139 -2.93 6.24 -8.87
N LEU A 140 -2.56 6.93 -7.82
CA LEU A 140 -3.48 7.57 -6.88
C LEU A 140 -3.28 9.07 -6.90
N LEU A 141 -4.34 9.82 -7.22
CA LEU A 141 -4.33 11.28 -7.24
C LEU A 141 -4.27 11.84 -5.80
N HIS A 142 -3.46 12.86 -5.59
CA HIS A 142 -3.54 13.63 -4.34
C HIS A 142 -4.85 14.42 -4.31
N PRO A 143 -5.62 14.42 -3.19
CA PRO A 143 -6.94 15.06 -3.16
C PRO A 143 -6.87 16.59 -3.28
N ASP A 144 -5.77 17.22 -2.82
CA ASP A 144 -5.66 18.66 -2.68
C ASP A 144 -4.65 19.28 -3.67
N ALA A 145 -4.05 18.49 -4.58
CA ALA A 145 -3.04 18.99 -5.53
C ALA A 145 -3.03 18.14 -6.83
N PRO A 146 -2.61 18.73 -7.98
CA PRO A 146 -2.58 18.03 -9.27
C PRO A 146 -1.32 17.13 -9.40
N VAL A 147 -1.03 16.32 -8.41
CA VAL A 147 0.05 15.34 -8.40
C VAL A 147 -0.48 13.95 -8.11
N ALA A 148 0.22 12.92 -8.55
CA ALA A 148 -0.18 11.54 -8.38
C ALA A 148 0.99 10.66 -7.90
N TYR A 149 0.67 9.47 -7.39
CA TYR A 149 1.60 8.51 -6.84
C TYR A 149 1.45 7.18 -7.57
N ARG A 150 2.53 6.69 -8.17
CA ARG A 150 2.55 5.36 -8.79
C ARG A 150 2.66 4.32 -7.69
N LEU A 151 1.73 3.35 -7.69
CA LEU A 151 1.61 2.36 -6.62
C LEU A 151 1.83 0.94 -7.14
N VAL A 152 2.55 0.15 -6.37
CA VAL A 152 2.50 -1.32 -6.41
C VAL A 152 1.50 -1.75 -5.35
N VAL A 153 0.31 -2.18 -5.76
CA VAL A 153 -0.75 -2.57 -4.84
C VAL A 153 -0.61 -4.03 -4.41
N ARG A 154 -0.74 -4.30 -3.10
CA ARG A 154 -0.61 -5.64 -2.51
C ARG A 154 -1.75 -5.86 -1.52
N ASP A 155 -2.34 -7.06 -1.52
CA ASP A 155 -3.21 -7.48 -0.42
C ASP A 155 -2.39 -7.90 0.81
N GLU A 156 -3.05 -8.18 1.91
CA GLU A 156 -2.41 -8.60 3.15
C GLU A 156 -1.57 -9.88 2.97
N GLN A 157 -2.02 -10.82 2.15
CA GLN A 157 -1.30 -12.08 1.91
C GLN A 157 0.01 -11.83 1.14
N CYS A 158 -0.04 -11.06 0.05
CA CYS A 158 1.14 -10.67 -0.70
C CYS A 158 2.09 -9.81 0.13
N PHE A 159 1.55 -8.99 1.04
CA PHE A 159 2.34 -8.22 1.98
C PHE A 159 3.08 -9.11 2.99
N GLN A 160 2.42 -10.14 3.55
CA GLN A 160 3.08 -11.09 4.45
C GLN A 160 4.19 -11.89 3.73
N ALA A 161 3.96 -12.29 2.47
CA ALA A 161 4.98 -12.93 1.66
C ALA A 161 6.19 -12.00 1.44
N TRP A 162 5.94 -10.73 1.11
CA TRP A 162 7.00 -9.71 0.96
C TRP A 162 7.77 -9.47 2.26
N LEU A 163 7.10 -9.48 3.44
CA LEU A 163 7.78 -9.36 4.73
C LEU A 163 8.67 -10.56 5.08
N ALA A 164 8.30 -11.75 4.60
CA ALA A 164 9.05 -12.98 4.84
C ALA A 164 10.32 -13.08 3.96
N GLU A 165 10.45 -12.28 2.91
CA GLU A 165 11.66 -12.24 2.11
C GLU A 165 12.85 -11.73 2.93
N VAL A 166 13.98 -12.41 2.77
CA VAL A 166 15.24 -12.02 3.43
C VAL A 166 15.85 -10.84 2.67
N ALA A 167 15.47 -9.61 3.05
CA ALA A 167 16.08 -8.41 2.51
C ALA A 167 16.34 -7.40 3.63
N PRO A 168 17.49 -6.71 3.64
CA PRO A 168 17.73 -5.64 4.58
C PRO A 168 16.77 -4.48 4.31
N GLY A 169 16.21 -3.90 5.38
CA GLY A 169 15.55 -2.62 5.30
C GLY A 169 14.15 -2.64 4.64
N LYS A 170 13.31 -3.66 4.93
CA LYS A 170 11.88 -3.60 4.60
C LYS A 170 11.22 -2.44 5.34
N LEU A 171 11.16 -1.27 4.71
CA LEU A 171 10.63 -0.05 5.31
C LEU A 171 9.12 0.03 5.16
N ARG A 172 8.44 0.42 6.24
CA ARG A 172 6.97 0.52 6.27
C ARG A 172 6.54 1.78 6.97
N ILE A 173 5.51 2.41 6.44
CA ILE A 173 4.70 3.43 7.12
C ILE A 173 3.40 2.76 7.51
N ILE A 174 3.16 2.55 8.79
CA ILE A 174 1.85 2.14 9.28
C ILE A 174 1.08 3.42 9.62
N GLN A 175 0.05 3.70 8.83
CA GLN A 175 -0.79 4.87 9.03
C GLN A 175 -1.91 4.54 10.02
N ARG A 176 -1.90 5.23 11.14
CA ARG A 176 -2.87 5.08 12.23
C ARG A 176 -3.69 6.36 12.36
N GLN A 177 -4.77 6.32 13.13
CA GLN A 177 -5.58 7.51 13.44
C GLN A 177 -4.78 8.54 14.26
N ASP A 178 -3.88 8.07 15.14
CA ASP A 178 -3.06 8.89 16.04
C ASP A 178 -1.71 9.30 15.45
N GLY A 179 -1.40 8.93 14.19
CA GLY A 179 -0.16 9.31 13.50
C GLY A 179 0.44 8.23 12.62
N PHE A 180 1.76 8.30 12.44
CA PHE A 180 2.50 7.32 11.65
C PHE A 180 3.46 6.53 12.52
N GLU A 181 3.47 5.22 12.32
CA GLU A 181 4.49 4.34 12.86
C GLU A 181 5.47 3.97 11.75
N LEU A 182 6.73 4.31 11.93
CA LEU A 182 7.80 3.94 10.99
C LEU A 182 8.44 2.63 11.46
N THR A 183 8.42 1.62 10.61
CA THR A 183 8.90 0.28 10.95
C THR A 183 9.93 -0.18 9.93
N THR A 184 10.94 -0.87 10.42
CA THR A 184 12.02 -1.49 9.63
C THR A 184 12.02 -3.00 9.87
N SER A 185 12.90 -3.73 9.21
CA SER A 185 13.14 -5.16 9.49
C SER A 185 13.63 -5.43 10.92
N VAL A 186 14.22 -4.42 11.59
CA VAL A 186 14.75 -4.53 12.96
C VAL A 186 13.78 -3.98 14.03
N GLY A 187 12.63 -3.49 13.63
CA GLY A 187 11.59 -3.03 14.54
C GLY A 187 11.08 -1.61 14.26
N LYS A 188 10.25 -1.12 15.16
CA LYS A 188 9.64 0.20 15.13
C LYS A 188 10.64 1.28 15.53
N LEU A 189 10.60 2.42 14.84
CA LEU A 189 11.32 3.61 15.30
C LEU A 189 10.62 4.21 16.53
N PRO A 190 11.40 4.60 17.56
CA PRO A 190 10.84 5.23 18.74
C PRO A 190 10.17 6.56 18.38
N GLY A 191 9.01 6.83 18.99
CA GLY A 191 8.32 8.10 18.99
C GLY A 191 8.52 8.84 20.33
N PRO A 192 7.80 9.96 20.53
CA PRO A 192 7.80 10.66 21.81
C PRO A 192 7.26 9.80 22.96
N ASP A 193 6.34 8.89 22.66
CA ASP A 193 5.81 7.89 23.57
C ASP A 193 6.24 6.48 23.09
N ALA A 194 6.70 5.64 24.01
CA ALA A 194 7.13 4.28 23.70
C ALA A 194 6.03 3.43 23.06
N ASN A 195 4.78 3.60 23.48
CA ASN A 195 3.62 2.88 22.97
C ASN A 195 2.86 3.62 21.85
N GLY A 196 3.18 4.90 21.64
CA GLY A 196 2.56 5.76 20.63
C GLY A 196 3.16 5.60 19.24
N PRO A 197 2.66 6.33 18.25
CA PRO A 197 3.24 6.35 16.91
C PRO A 197 4.63 6.99 16.92
N SER A 198 5.46 6.67 15.92
CA SER A 198 6.77 7.31 15.72
C SER A 198 6.62 8.81 15.47
N ILE A 199 5.55 9.19 14.80
CA ILE A 199 5.19 10.57 14.45
C ILE A 199 3.71 10.77 14.81
N PRO A 200 3.40 11.38 15.95
CA PRO A 200 2.02 11.62 16.34
C PRO A 200 1.36 12.71 15.49
N VAL A 201 0.03 12.74 15.48
CA VAL A 201 -0.75 13.85 14.91
C VAL A 201 -0.42 15.16 15.61
N ARG A 202 -0.46 16.27 14.88
CA ARG A 202 -0.30 17.62 15.41
C ARG A 202 -1.52 18.46 15.05
N GLY A 203 -2.11 19.09 16.03
CA GLY A 203 -3.33 19.90 15.80
C GLY A 203 -4.45 19.12 15.13
N GLY A 204 -4.62 17.84 15.45
CA GLY A 204 -5.62 16.95 14.84
C GLY A 204 -5.33 16.53 13.40
N LYS A 205 -4.16 16.84 12.86
CA LYS A 205 -3.75 16.48 11.49
C LYS A 205 -2.49 15.61 11.49
N GLN A 206 -2.36 14.78 10.49
CA GLN A 206 -1.14 14.00 10.28
C GLN A 206 0.03 14.92 9.89
N ASP A 207 1.19 14.73 10.51
CA ASP A 207 2.39 15.56 10.31
C ASP A 207 3.23 15.01 9.15
N ILE A 208 2.86 15.41 7.94
CA ILE A 208 3.52 14.97 6.68
C ILE A 208 4.95 15.52 6.58
N ALA A 209 5.22 16.72 7.09
CA ALA A 209 6.55 17.31 7.06
C ALA A 209 7.54 16.51 7.93
N THR A 210 7.10 16.12 9.14
CA THR A 210 7.90 15.25 10.02
C THR A 210 8.03 13.85 9.44
N LEU A 211 6.98 13.30 8.77
CA LEU A 211 7.06 12.04 8.06
C LEU A 211 8.15 12.06 6.98
N ARG A 212 8.16 13.07 6.12
CA ARG A 212 9.18 13.27 5.08
C ARG A 212 10.58 13.30 5.64
N THR A 213 10.78 14.09 6.71
CA THR A 213 12.07 14.19 7.41
C THR A 213 12.51 12.84 7.99
N GLY A 214 11.59 12.11 8.62
CA GLY A 214 11.84 10.77 9.17
C GLY A 214 12.23 9.76 8.11
N LEU A 215 11.51 9.74 6.99
CA LEU A 215 11.79 8.86 5.85
C LEU A 215 13.14 9.19 5.19
N GLY A 216 13.51 10.46 5.06
CA GLY A 216 14.81 10.88 4.55
C GLY A 216 15.96 10.38 5.44
N LYS A 217 15.80 10.45 6.77
CA LYS A 217 16.78 9.88 7.72
C LYS A 217 16.88 8.36 7.60
N LEU A 218 15.72 7.67 7.41
CA LEU A 218 15.70 6.23 7.20
C LEU A 218 16.38 5.84 5.88
N LYS A 219 16.08 6.52 4.78
CA LYS A 219 16.75 6.28 3.49
C LYS A 219 18.24 6.48 3.57
N GLY A 220 18.71 7.53 4.27
CA GLY A 220 20.13 7.76 4.52
C GLY A 220 20.81 6.65 5.33
N ARG A 221 20.06 5.95 6.19
CA ARG A 221 20.56 4.82 6.99
C ARG A 221 20.46 3.48 6.25
N PHE A 222 19.41 3.30 5.45
CA PHE A 222 19.13 2.11 4.66
C PHE A 222 19.22 2.45 3.16
N THR A 223 20.42 2.83 2.72
CA THR A 223 20.66 3.34 1.35
C THR A 223 20.29 2.36 0.25
N THR A 224 20.38 1.06 0.53
CA THR A 224 20.02 -0.03 -0.40
C THR A 224 18.53 -0.38 -0.41
N SER A 225 17.72 0.25 0.46
CA SER A 225 16.26 0.03 0.43
C SER A 225 15.66 0.82 -0.70
N GLU A 226 15.11 0.12 -1.68
CA GLU A 226 14.44 0.68 -2.85
C GLU A 226 12.90 0.71 -2.66
N ASP A 227 12.40 -0.15 -1.77
CA ASP A 227 10.98 -0.34 -1.51
C ASP A 227 10.52 0.32 -0.21
N LEU A 228 9.36 0.97 -0.26
CA LEU A 228 8.62 1.44 0.90
C LEU A 228 7.17 1.01 0.79
N CYS A 229 6.61 0.39 1.83
CA CYS A 229 5.17 0.07 1.87
C CYS A 229 4.41 1.02 2.80
N LEU A 230 3.35 1.63 2.28
CA LEU A 230 2.32 2.29 3.10
C LEU A 230 1.26 1.25 3.48
N VAL A 231 1.03 1.12 4.78
CA VAL A 231 0.04 0.23 5.39
C VAL A 231 -1.00 1.10 6.11
N PRO A 232 -2.05 1.57 5.43
CA PRO A 232 -3.07 2.37 6.08
C PRO A 232 -3.93 1.48 6.98
N SER A 233 -4.47 2.03 8.05
CA SER A 233 -5.59 1.42 8.77
C SER A 233 -6.78 1.27 7.81
N PHE A 234 -7.51 0.16 7.87
CA PHE A 234 -8.65 -0.09 6.97
C PHE A 234 -9.82 0.87 7.16
N GLY A 235 -9.89 1.52 8.32
CA GLY A 235 -10.81 2.63 8.60
C GLY A 235 -10.29 3.99 8.13
N THR A 236 -9.15 4.07 7.46
CA THR A 236 -8.62 5.32 6.90
C THR A 236 -9.34 5.66 5.60
N GLU A 237 -9.67 6.93 5.40
CA GLU A 237 -10.13 7.46 4.13
C GLU A 237 -9.01 7.35 3.09
N LEU A 238 -9.34 6.93 1.87
CA LEU A 238 -8.34 6.81 0.80
C LEU A 238 -7.69 8.16 0.48
N ALA A 239 -8.43 9.25 0.57
CA ALA A 239 -7.91 10.61 0.45
C ALA A 239 -6.83 10.92 1.51
N GLN A 240 -7.04 10.47 2.75
CA GLN A 240 -6.06 10.64 3.82
C GLN A 240 -4.80 9.78 3.58
N ALA A 241 -4.96 8.56 3.06
CA ALA A 241 -3.82 7.74 2.65
C ALA A 241 -3.03 8.39 1.50
N ALA A 242 -3.72 8.98 0.53
CA ALA A 242 -3.08 9.72 -0.56
C ALA A 242 -2.27 10.93 -0.04
N ARG A 243 -2.78 11.67 0.96
CA ARG A 243 -2.01 12.76 1.59
C ARG A 243 -0.72 12.26 2.23
N ALA A 244 -0.74 11.09 2.87
CA ALA A 244 0.45 10.50 3.49
C ALA A 244 1.55 10.21 2.47
N LEU A 245 1.20 9.84 1.23
CA LEU A 245 2.15 9.53 0.17
C LEU A 245 3.01 10.74 -0.24
N SER A 246 2.53 11.98 -0.04
CA SER A 246 3.36 13.16 -0.32
C SER A 246 4.60 13.25 0.57
N GLY A 247 4.58 12.60 1.74
CA GLY A 247 5.73 12.49 2.64
C GLY A 247 6.86 11.62 2.11
N VAL A 248 6.61 10.83 1.05
CA VAL A 248 7.62 9.96 0.43
C VAL A 248 8.47 10.72 -0.60
N TYR A 249 8.13 11.95 -0.93
CA TYR A 249 8.83 12.78 -1.90
C TYR A 249 9.61 13.90 -1.20
N VAL A 250 10.84 14.18 -1.66
CA VAL A 250 11.68 15.28 -1.16
C VAL A 250 11.51 16.57 -1.93
N ALA A 251 11.13 16.45 -3.20
CA ALA A 251 10.82 17.55 -4.11
C ALA A 251 9.80 17.07 -5.17
N PRO A 252 9.21 17.95 -5.97
CA PRO A 252 8.33 17.56 -7.07
C PRO A 252 9.01 16.55 -8.01
N GLY A 253 8.41 15.37 -8.18
CA GLY A 253 8.93 14.29 -9.02
C GLY A 253 10.14 13.54 -8.46
N GLU A 254 10.58 13.81 -7.23
CA GLU A 254 11.75 13.18 -6.62
C GLU A 254 11.35 12.27 -5.44
N PRO A 255 11.01 10.99 -5.68
CA PRO A 255 10.68 10.05 -4.63
C PRO A 255 11.92 9.59 -3.88
N LEU A 256 11.80 9.37 -2.57
CA LEU A 256 12.84 8.78 -1.72
C LEU A 256 13.10 7.31 -2.05
N PHE A 257 12.11 6.61 -2.60
CA PHE A 257 12.13 5.19 -2.88
C PHE A 257 11.63 4.93 -4.30
N GLU A 258 12.23 3.97 -4.99
CA GLU A 258 11.87 3.61 -6.37
C GLU A 258 10.49 2.95 -6.45
N THR A 259 10.18 2.11 -5.44
CA THR A 259 8.92 1.39 -5.38
C THR A 259 8.10 1.85 -4.19
N LEU A 260 6.89 2.30 -4.46
CA LEU A 260 5.90 2.66 -3.46
C LEU A 260 4.80 1.60 -3.42
N CYS A 261 4.86 0.76 -2.42
CA CYS A 261 3.89 -0.30 -2.18
C CYS A 261 2.72 0.24 -1.34
N PHE A 262 1.50 -0.15 -1.71
CA PHE A 262 0.27 0.22 -1.02
C PHE A 262 -0.50 -1.02 -0.63
N ILE A 263 -0.79 -1.15 0.68
CA ILE A 263 -1.49 -2.33 1.20
C ILE A 263 -2.98 -2.06 1.30
N TYR A 264 -3.78 -2.98 0.75
CA TYR A 264 -5.24 -2.94 0.83
C TYR A 264 -5.76 -4.21 1.53
N PRO A 265 -6.95 -4.15 2.17
CA PRO A 265 -7.53 -5.31 2.84
C PRO A 265 -7.87 -6.40 1.84
N THR A 266 -7.59 -7.65 2.19
CA THR A 266 -7.94 -8.80 1.35
C THR A 266 -9.47 -8.84 1.15
N PRO A 267 -9.96 -8.99 -0.09
CA PRO A 267 -11.38 -9.16 -0.36
C PRO A 267 -11.96 -10.32 0.44
N LYS A 268 -13.15 -10.13 0.98
CA LYS A 268 -13.85 -11.20 1.68
C LYS A 268 -14.26 -12.28 0.68
N ALA A 269 -13.94 -13.54 0.98
CA ALA A 269 -14.41 -14.65 0.15
C ALA A 269 -15.95 -14.62 0.06
N PRO A 270 -16.52 -14.83 -1.14
CA PRO A 270 -17.97 -14.91 -1.31
C PRO A 270 -18.54 -15.96 -0.35
N GLY A 271 -19.47 -15.57 0.54
CA GLY A 271 -20.10 -16.47 1.51
C GLY A 271 -19.43 -16.59 2.87
N ALA A 272 -18.30 -15.93 3.12
CA ALA A 272 -17.78 -15.79 4.49
C ALA A 272 -18.71 -14.85 5.28
N GLY A 273 -19.57 -15.42 6.11
CA GLY A 273 -20.40 -14.68 7.07
C GLY A 273 -19.53 -13.82 7.99
N PRO A 274 -20.11 -12.83 8.70
CA PRO A 274 -19.35 -12.05 9.66
C PRO A 274 -18.65 -12.99 10.64
N PRO A 275 -17.39 -12.71 11.05
CA PRO A 275 -16.70 -13.52 12.04
C PRO A 275 -17.58 -13.60 13.29
N ALA A 276 -17.86 -14.82 13.73
CA ALA A 276 -18.60 -15.06 14.98
C ALA A 276 -17.86 -14.33 16.11
N GLY A 277 -18.54 -13.43 16.75
CA GLY A 277 -18.08 -12.39 17.66
C GLY A 277 -16.80 -12.71 18.47
N GLN A 278 -15.89 -11.75 18.40
CA GLN A 278 -14.89 -11.52 19.44
C GLN A 278 -15.29 -10.30 20.25
#